data_e7d82633dcd1c5727f583c3b246ca8f4
#
_entry.id   e7d82633dcd1c5727f583c3b246ca8f4
#
_cell.length_a   1.000
_cell.length_b   1.000
_cell.length_c   1.000
_cell.angle_alpha   90.00
_cell.angle_beta   90.00
_cell.angle_gamma   90.00
#
_symmetry.space_group_name_H-M   'P 1'
#
loop_
_entity.id
_entity.type
_entity.pdbx_description
1 polymer ?
#
loop_
_entity_poly.entity_id
_entity_poly.type
_entity_poly.pdbx_seq_one_letter_code
_entity_poly.pdbx_strand_id
1 'polypeptide(L)'
;MGNWTGKAYLIPKAQLNSKSLADRSDLKSQCIYFLLGYDSKDNQTVYVGEAESFIDRLLQHQSKEYWNYAISFISKDDNLTKAHVKYLESVFVEKIKNAGRIILQNTTSPTRSRLPEEDIADMEDFKDNIDFVLSTLGYTFTEEVVAKENREELSDQMLYLKASWVETKGVITNEGFVILEGSMVTNNPANSVGKMVLERYKLELELGNLQIETNSKGQSYYRVKKDILLKSPSMAARFATGYSVNGLDKWKNKNGETLGMTNS
;
A
#
# COMPACT_ATOMS: atom_id res chain seq x y z
N MET A 1 -0.83 -17.56 18.90
CA MET A 1 -0.27 -16.25 19.30
C MET A 1 0.55 -16.51 20.54
N GLY A 2 1.88 -16.40 20.45
CA GLY A 2 2.75 -16.49 21.61
C GLY A 2 2.57 -15.28 22.55
N ASN A 3 3.45 -15.11 23.49
CA ASN A 3 3.44 -14.08 24.54
C ASN A 3 3.54 -12.61 24.05
N TRP A 4 2.82 -12.21 22.99
CA TRP A 4 2.84 -10.83 22.55
C TRP A 4 2.24 -9.90 23.61
N THR A 5 3.04 -9.00 24.11
CA THR A 5 2.66 -8.03 25.15
C THR A 5 2.04 -6.76 24.56
N GLY A 6 1.92 -6.64 23.25
CA GLY A 6 1.37 -5.47 22.59
C GLY A 6 -0.11 -5.26 22.83
N LYS A 7 -0.54 -3.99 22.80
CA LYS A 7 -1.95 -3.54 22.73
C LYS A 7 -2.12 -2.63 21.53
N ALA A 8 -3.25 -2.78 20.83
CA ALA A 8 -3.65 -1.88 19.77
C ALA A 8 -4.85 -1.03 20.19
N TYR A 9 -4.83 0.25 19.86
CA TYR A 9 -5.94 1.19 20.07
C TYR A 9 -6.34 1.82 18.75
N LEU A 10 -7.62 1.67 18.39
CA LEU A 10 -8.23 2.37 17.27
C LEU A 10 -9.04 3.56 17.80
N ILE A 11 -8.64 4.76 17.46
CA ILE A 11 -9.24 6.01 17.95
C ILE A 11 -9.76 6.82 16.76
N PRO A 12 -11.09 7.02 16.65
CA PRO A 12 -11.65 7.97 15.71
C PRO A 12 -11.24 9.42 16.06
N LYS A 13 -10.91 10.23 15.07
CA LYS A 13 -10.54 11.65 15.25
C LYS A 13 -11.61 12.44 16.01
N ALA A 14 -12.88 12.11 15.77
CA ALA A 14 -14.00 12.75 16.47
C ALA A 14 -14.01 12.55 17.99
N GLN A 15 -13.31 11.52 18.50
CA GLN A 15 -13.22 11.22 19.92
C GLN A 15 -12.02 11.87 20.62
N LEU A 16 -11.18 12.60 19.89
CA LEU A 16 -9.93 13.13 20.40
C LEU A 16 -10.08 14.01 21.66
N ASN A 17 -11.18 14.74 21.77
CA ASN A 17 -11.46 15.63 22.92
C ASN A 17 -12.36 14.96 23.98
N SER A 18 -12.56 13.65 23.96
CA SER A 18 -13.38 12.96 24.96
C SER A 18 -12.64 12.81 26.29
N LYS A 19 -13.36 12.98 27.40
CA LYS A 19 -12.79 12.77 28.75
C LYS A 19 -12.27 11.35 28.91
N SER A 20 -12.96 10.36 28.36
CA SER A 20 -12.58 8.94 28.43
C SER A 20 -11.21 8.68 27.79
N LEU A 21 -10.81 9.47 26.82
CA LEU A 21 -9.50 9.35 26.19
C LEU A 21 -8.41 10.06 27.00
N ALA A 22 -8.71 11.25 27.55
CA ALA A 22 -7.79 12.02 28.35
C ALA A 22 -7.35 11.31 29.65
N ASP A 23 -8.23 10.49 30.23
CA ASP A 23 -7.98 9.76 31.48
C ASP A 23 -7.18 8.45 31.28
N ARG A 24 -6.83 8.11 30.04
CA ARG A 24 -6.10 6.88 29.68
C ARG A 24 -4.59 7.04 29.90
N SER A 25 -4.09 6.54 31.05
CA SER A 25 -2.65 6.55 31.35
C SER A 25 -1.83 5.68 30.40
N ASP A 26 -2.37 4.57 29.93
CA ASP A 26 -1.72 3.65 29.01
C ASP A 26 -1.47 4.24 27.60
N LEU A 27 -2.15 5.32 27.23
CA LEU A 27 -1.89 6.07 26.00
C LEU A 27 -0.81 7.15 26.15
N LYS A 28 -0.16 7.23 27.30
CA LYS A 28 1.00 8.11 27.58
C LYS A 28 2.32 7.33 27.54
N SER A 29 2.32 6.12 27.00
CA SER A 29 3.50 5.28 26.82
C SER A 29 4.10 5.43 25.43
N GLN A 30 5.34 4.98 25.27
CA GLN A 30 6.03 4.86 23.98
C GLN A 30 5.19 4.05 22.99
N CYS A 31 5.03 4.57 21.78
CA CYS A 31 4.20 3.92 20.77
C CYS A 31 4.69 4.14 19.35
N ILE A 32 4.34 3.21 18.47
CA ILE A 32 4.22 3.45 17.05
C ILE A 32 2.74 3.64 16.70
N TYR A 33 2.43 4.57 15.80
CA TYR A 33 1.05 4.85 15.40
C TYR A 33 0.90 5.11 13.91
N PHE A 34 -0.32 4.87 13.42
CA PHE A 34 -0.74 5.09 12.05
C PHE A 34 -1.93 6.04 12.05
N LEU A 35 -1.85 7.14 11.28
CA LEU A 35 -2.99 8.01 11.03
C LEU A 35 -3.55 7.68 9.66
N LEU A 36 -4.82 7.31 9.60
CA LEU A 36 -5.49 6.80 8.42
C LEU A 36 -6.63 7.72 8.00
N GLY A 37 -6.76 7.98 6.72
CA GLY A 37 -7.84 8.81 6.19
C GLY A 37 -7.76 8.98 4.69
N TYR A 38 -8.13 10.19 4.23
CA TYR A 38 -8.21 10.52 2.81
C TYR A 38 -7.61 11.91 2.57
N ASP A 39 -7.03 12.09 1.40
CA ASP A 39 -6.61 13.41 0.93
C ASP A 39 -7.79 14.20 0.33
N SER A 40 -7.54 15.42 -0.13
CA SER A 40 -8.54 16.28 -0.78
C SER A 40 -9.08 15.74 -2.12
N LYS A 41 -8.49 14.66 -2.65
CA LYS A 41 -8.90 13.99 -3.88
C LYS A 41 -9.58 12.64 -3.62
N ASP A 42 -9.96 12.33 -2.36
CA ASP A 42 -10.50 11.05 -1.91
C ASP A 42 -9.54 9.85 -2.08
N ASN A 43 -8.23 10.07 -2.19
CA ASN A 43 -7.27 8.99 -2.15
C ASN A 43 -6.99 8.59 -0.70
N GLN A 44 -6.89 7.31 -0.44
CA GLN A 44 -6.51 6.80 0.88
C GLN A 44 -5.09 7.25 1.25
N THR A 45 -4.92 7.67 2.49
CA THR A 45 -3.65 8.14 3.02
C THR A 45 -3.30 7.47 4.34
N VAL A 46 -2.00 7.33 4.59
CA VAL A 46 -1.46 6.90 5.87
C VAL A 46 -0.27 7.77 6.25
N TYR A 47 -0.18 8.09 7.53
CA TYR A 47 1.01 8.65 8.16
C TYR A 47 1.47 7.68 9.24
N VAL A 48 2.76 7.38 9.28
CA VAL A 48 3.38 6.57 10.35
C VAL A 48 4.18 7.50 11.25
N GLY A 49 4.09 7.30 12.56
CA GLY A 49 4.87 8.08 13.50
C GLY A 49 5.16 7.34 14.79
N GLU A 50 6.14 7.84 15.53
CA GLU A 50 6.47 7.44 16.89
C GLU A 50 6.13 8.53 17.90
N ALA A 51 5.84 8.17 19.12
CA ALA A 51 5.62 9.12 20.20
C ALA A 51 5.95 8.53 21.57
N GLU A 52 6.35 9.40 22.49
CA GLU A 52 6.48 9.08 23.92
C GLU A 52 5.12 9.15 24.64
N SER A 53 4.18 9.91 24.08
CA SER A 53 2.78 10.01 24.51
C SER A 53 1.90 10.10 23.26
N PHE A 54 1.10 9.05 23.04
CA PHE A 54 0.22 9.00 21.87
C PHE A 54 -0.84 10.11 21.87
N ILE A 55 -1.44 10.39 23.03
CA ILE A 55 -2.48 11.43 23.15
C ILE A 55 -1.93 12.80 22.81
N ASP A 56 -0.78 13.17 23.38
CA ASP A 56 -0.17 14.48 23.12
C ASP A 56 0.19 14.63 21.64
N ARG A 57 0.63 13.54 21.02
CA ARG A 57 0.95 13.52 19.60
C ARG A 57 -0.29 13.66 18.72
N LEU A 58 -1.39 12.99 19.05
CA LEU A 58 -2.65 13.14 18.33
C LEU A 58 -3.20 14.57 18.39
N LEU A 59 -3.08 15.25 19.54
CA LEU A 59 -3.49 16.64 19.68
C LEU A 59 -2.68 17.56 18.76
N GLN A 60 -1.37 17.31 18.58
CA GLN A 60 -0.54 18.02 17.60
C GLN A 60 -0.99 17.80 16.15
N HIS A 61 -1.55 16.61 15.85
CA HIS A 61 -2.10 16.28 14.54
C HIS A 61 -3.57 16.67 14.35
N GLN A 62 -4.22 17.26 15.35
CA GLN A 62 -5.67 17.55 15.32
C GLN A 62 -6.08 18.42 14.13
N SER A 63 -5.28 19.42 13.77
CA SER A 63 -5.55 20.34 12.65
C SER A 63 -5.30 19.73 11.26
N LYS A 64 -4.64 18.57 11.16
CA LYS A 64 -4.36 17.92 9.88
C LYS A 64 -5.62 17.23 9.33
N GLU A 65 -5.97 17.50 8.08
CA GLU A 65 -7.22 17.01 7.49
C GLU A 65 -7.13 15.60 6.89
N TYR A 66 -5.92 15.10 6.62
CA TYR A 66 -5.67 13.84 5.91
C TYR A 66 -5.96 12.57 6.72
N TRP A 67 -6.45 12.65 7.96
CA TRP A 67 -6.73 11.48 8.78
C TRP A 67 -8.07 11.55 9.50
N ASN A 68 -8.70 10.39 9.66
CA ASN A 68 -9.99 10.19 10.33
C ASN A 68 -9.87 9.21 11.51
N TYR A 69 -8.92 8.28 11.43
CA TYR A 69 -8.67 7.26 12.45
C TYR A 69 -7.18 7.20 12.77
N ALA A 70 -6.88 6.94 14.01
CA ALA A 70 -5.53 6.65 14.48
C ALA A 70 -5.48 5.25 15.06
N ILE A 71 -4.47 4.46 14.69
CA ILE A 71 -4.17 3.18 15.30
C ILE A 71 -2.83 3.30 16.00
N SER A 72 -2.77 3.01 17.30
CA SER A 72 -1.54 2.99 18.08
C SER A 72 -1.25 1.60 18.58
N PHE A 73 0.03 1.26 18.61
CA PHE A 73 0.55 0.04 19.21
C PHE A 73 1.51 0.40 20.33
N ILE A 74 1.23 -0.09 21.53
CA ILE A 74 2.04 0.08 22.75
C ILE A 74 2.41 -1.28 23.33
N SER A 75 3.41 -1.34 24.20
CA SER A 75 3.68 -2.51 25.03
C SER A 75 2.92 -2.42 26.36
N LYS A 76 2.35 -3.54 26.83
CA LYS A 76 1.72 -3.64 28.17
C LYS A 76 2.74 -3.53 29.28
N ASP A 77 3.96 -3.97 29.01
CA ASP A 77 5.05 -4.11 30.00
C ASP A 77 6.02 -2.92 29.94
N ASP A 78 5.64 -1.85 29.21
CA ASP A 78 6.46 -0.63 29.00
C ASP A 78 7.87 -0.92 28.41
N ASN A 79 8.04 -2.05 27.73
CA ASN A 79 9.33 -2.48 27.19
C ASN A 79 9.74 -1.77 25.89
N LEU A 80 8.82 -1.01 25.26
CA LEU A 80 9.16 -0.23 24.09
C LEU A 80 9.97 1.00 24.48
N THR A 81 11.20 1.08 23.98
CA THR A 81 12.05 2.25 24.12
C THR A 81 11.88 3.21 22.93
N LYS A 82 12.38 4.43 23.05
CA LYS A 82 12.42 5.39 21.94
C LYS A 82 13.18 4.85 20.72
N ALA A 83 14.23 4.06 20.94
CA ALA A 83 15.01 3.44 19.88
C ALA A 83 14.17 2.38 19.13
N HIS A 84 13.38 1.59 19.86
CA HIS A 84 12.48 0.57 19.32
C HIS A 84 11.39 1.20 18.43
N VAL A 85 10.67 2.22 18.92
CA VAL A 85 9.58 2.84 18.15
C VAL A 85 10.10 3.60 16.93
N LYS A 86 11.30 4.19 16.99
CA LYS A 86 11.97 4.77 15.81
C LYS A 86 12.38 3.73 14.79
N TYR A 87 12.86 2.58 15.24
CA TYR A 87 13.16 1.45 14.36
C TYR A 87 11.89 1.01 13.62
N LEU A 88 10.81 0.74 14.36
CA LEU A 88 9.52 0.34 13.81
C LEU A 88 8.95 1.38 12.83
N GLU A 89 9.00 2.69 13.17
CA GLU A 89 8.58 3.76 12.28
C GLU A 89 9.33 3.68 10.94
N SER A 90 10.66 3.55 10.97
CA SER A 90 11.46 3.46 9.76
C SER A 90 11.12 2.24 8.91
N VAL A 91 10.90 1.09 9.56
CA VAL A 91 10.56 -0.17 8.90
C VAL A 91 9.18 -0.06 8.23
N PHE A 92 8.17 0.46 8.93
CA PHE A 92 6.83 0.59 8.36
C PHE A 92 6.75 1.65 7.26
N VAL A 93 7.45 2.78 7.39
CA VAL A 93 7.55 3.77 6.31
C VAL A 93 8.14 3.14 5.05
N GLU A 94 9.23 2.38 5.18
CA GLU A 94 9.84 1.67 4.06
C GLU A 94 8.91 0.61 3.48
N LYS A 95 8.27 -0.19 4.33
CA LYS A 95 7.36 -1.27 3.93
C LYS A 95 6.15 -0.74 3.16
N ILE A 96 5.49 0.30 3.67
CA ILE A 96 4.35 0.95 3.01
C ILE A 96 4.76 1.58 1.68
N LYS A 97 5.92 2.25 1.66
CA LYS A 97 6.47 2.81 0.43
C LYS A 97 6.76 1.73 -0.61
N ASN A 98 7.28 0.57 -0.18
CA ASN A 98 7.55 -0.55 -1.09
C ASN A 98 6.28 -1.25 -1.58
N ALA A 99 5.26 -1.38 -0.74
CA ALA A 99 3.96 -1.93 -1.13
C ALA A 99 3.25 -1.07 -2.19
N GLY A 100 3.39 0.26 -2.13
CA GLY A 100 2.86 1.18 -3.15
C GLY A 100 1.34 1.17 -3.29
N ARG A 101 0.61 0.85 -2.22
CA ARG A 101 -0.86 0.70 -2.22
C ARG A 101 -1.61 1.95 -1.76
N ILE A 102 -0.96 2.83 -1.01
CA ILE A 102 -1.57 3.97 -0.32
C ILE A 102 -0.63 5.19 -0.34
N ILE A 103 -1.18 6.38 -0.32
CA ILE A 103 -0.39 7.60 -0.24
C ILE A 103 0.20 7.74 1.16
N LEU A 104 1.53 7.73 1.25
CA LEU A 104 2.26 7.94 2.48
C LEU A 104 2.44 9.45 2.71
N GLN A 105 1.94 9.94 3.85
CA GLN A 105 2.00 11.36 4.24
C GLN A 105 3.33 11.77 4.90
N ASN A 106 4.23 10.81 5.15
CA ASN A 106 5.56 11.09 5.65
C ASN A 106 6.39 11.79 4.57
N THR A 107 6.73 13.06 4.79
CA THR A 107 7.51 13.87 3.83
C THR A 107 9.00 13.50 3.81
N THR A 108 9.50 12.92 4.91
CA THR A 108 10.87 12.48 5.07
C THR A 108 10.90 11.01 5.48
N SER A 109 11.90 10.28 5.00
CA SER A 109 12.15 8.91 5.51
C SER A 109 12.84 9.01 6.86
N PRO A 110 12.28 8.42 7.93
CA PRO A 110 12.91 8.43 9.24
C PRO A 110 14.22 7.66 9.21
N THR A 111 15.19 8.14 9.99
CA THR A 111 16.47 7.43 10.13
C THR A 111 16.27 6.21 11.02
N ARG A 112 16.64 5.03 10.51
CA ARG A 112 16.56 3.78 11.27
C ARG A 112 17.49 3.83 12.48
N SER A 113 16.95 3.58 13.67
CA SER A 113 17.75 3.43 14.88
C SER A 113 18.62 2.17 14.80
N ARG A 114 19.85 2.26 15.31
CA ARG A 114 20.70 1.07 15.51
C ARG A 114 20.25 0.38 16.79
N LEU A 115 19.94 -0.89 16.67
CA LEU A 115 19.54 -1.74 17.79
C LEU A 115 20.54 -2.91 17.89
N PRO A 116 20.75 -3.48 19.08
CA PRO A 116 21.37 -4.79 19.25
C PRO A 116 20.59 -5.87 18.49
N GLU A 117 21.25 -6.98 18.18
CA GLU A 117 20.62 -8.06 17.39
C GLU A 117 19.40 -8.67 18.09
N GLU A 118 19.47 -8.80 19.42
CA GLU A 118 18.36 -9.30 20.24
C GLU A 118 17.14 -8.37 20.15
N ASP A 119 17.34 -7.06 20.28
CA ASP A 119 16.27 -6.07 20.14
C ASP A 119 15.68 -6.04 18.72
N ILE A 120 16.51 -6.29 17.68
CA ILE A 120 16.01 -6.39 16.30
C ILE A 120 15.05 -7.57 16.19
N ALA A 121 15.39 -8.73 16.72
CA ALA A 121 14.54 -9.92 16.70
C ALA A 121 13.20 -9.66 17.38
N ASP A 122 13.19 -9.02 18.56
CA ASP A 122 11.99 -8.66 19.29
C ASP A 122 11.13 -7.65 18.49
N MET A 123 11.75 -6.69 17.80
CA MET A 123 11.05 -5.70 17.00
C MET A 123 10.50 -6.29 15.70
N GLU A 124 11.14 -7.29 15.10
CA GLU A 124 10.59 -8.01 13.95
C GLU A 124 9.35 -8.82 14.38
N ASP A 125 9.37 -9.50 15.53
CA ASP A 125 8.20 -10.17 16.09
C ASP A 125 7.07 -9.17 16.40
N PHE A 126 7.42 -8.02 16.96
CA PHE A 126 6.44 -6.96 17.24
C PHE A 126 5.81 -6.41 15.97
N LYS A 127 6.61 -6.18 14.92
CA LYS A 127 6.18 -5.77 13.58
C LYS A 127 5.21 -6.78 12.96
N ASP A 128 5.52 -8.07 13.03
CA ASP A 128 4.67 -9.13 12.46
C ASP A 128 3.29 -9.16 13.16
N ASN A 129 3.26 -8.93 14.47
CA ASN A 129 2.00 -8.79 15.19
C ASN A 129 1.23 -7.51 14.80
N ILE A 130 1.91 -6.38 14.54
CA ILE A 130 1.27 -5.17 14.00
C ILE A 130 0.64 -5.48 12.64
N ASP A 131 1.38 -6.09 11.72
CA ASP A 131 0.88 -6.47 10.39
C ASP A 131 -0.36 -7.37 10.50
N PHE A 132 -0.32 -8.36 11.39
CA PHE A 132 -1.46 -9.25 11.63
C PHE A 132 -2.69 -8.49 12.13
N VAL A 133 -2.53 -7.54 13.06
CA VAL A 133 -3.65 -6.72 13.54
C VAL A 133 -4.18 -5.81 12.45
N LEU A 134 -3.30 -5.13 11.69
CA LEU A 134 -3.69 -4.27 10.57
C LEU A 134 -4.49 -5.05 9.52
N SER A 135 -4.00 -6.20 9.10
CA SER A 135 -4.66 -7.05 8.11
C SER A 135 -6.01 -7.59 8.63
N THR A 136 -6.09 -7.96 9.91
CA THR A 136 -7.35 -8.37 10.55
C THR A 136 -8.40 -7.24 10.56
N LEU A 137 -7.95 -5.99 10.67
CA LEU A 137 -8.80 -4.80 10.57
C LEU A 137 -9.14 -4.41 9.11
N GLY A 138 -8.62 -5.14 8.13
CA GLY A 138 -8.83 -4.89 6.71
C GLY A 138 -7.85 -3.88 6.09
N TYR A 139 -6.77 -3.54 6.77
CA TYR A 139 -5.73 -2.65 6.26
C TYR A 139 -4.58 -3.48 5.65
N THR A 140 -4.50 -3.52 4.33
CA THR A 140 -3.48 -4.27 3.57
C THR A 140 -2.38 -3.39 2.97
N PHE A 141 -2.27 -2.14 3.41
CA PHE A 141 -1.33 -1.18 2.84
C PHE A 141 0.14 -1.48 3.14
N THR A 142 0.43 -2.38 4.07
CA THR A 142 1.78 -2.87 4.36
C THR A 142 2.16 -4.10 3.54
N GLU A 143 1.22 -4.71 2.83
CA GLU A 143 1.40 -5.96 2.09
C GLU A 143 1.75 -5.68 0.62
N GLU A 144 2.70 -6.41 0.05
CA GLU A 144 2.94 -6.40 -1.39
C GLU A 144 1.68 -6.94 -2.11
N VAL A 145 1.38 -6.40 -3.30
CA VAL A 145 0.19 -6.81 -4.08
C VAL A 145 0.30 -8.28 -4.51
N VAL A 146 1.49 -8.68 -4.91
CA VAL A 146 1.85 -10.09 -5.16
C VAL A 146 3.14 -10.36 -4.42
N ALA A 147 3.09 -11.25 -3.43
CA ALA A 147 4.28 -11.66 -2.70
C ALA A 147 5.31 -12.26 -3.68
N LYS A 148 6.57 -11.86 -3.53
CA LYS A 148 7.65 -12.31 -4.43
C LYS A 148 7.79 -13.83 -4.46
N GLU A 149 7.54 -14.47 -3.34
CA GLU A 149 7.57 -15.92 -3.15
C GLU A 149 6.52 -16.65 -4.00
N ASN A 150 5.37 -16.03 -4.24
CA ASN A 150 4.27 -16.62 -5.02
C ASN A 150 4.41 -16.38 -6.54
N ARG A 151 5.39 -15.58 -6.99
CA ARG A 151 5.53 -15.24 -8.43
C ARG A 151 5.89 -16.44 -9.31
N GLU A 152 6.64 -17.40 -8.79
CA GLU A 152 6.98 -18.63 -9.50
C GLU A 152 5.74 -19.51 -9.67
N GLU A 153 4.91 -19.65 -8.64
CA GLU A 153 3.66 -20.41 -8.68
C GLU A 153 2.62 -19.77 -9.62
N LEU A 154 2.65 -18.46 -9.77
CA LEU A 154 1.77 -17.72 -10.68
C LEU A 154 2.23 -17.74 -12.14
N SER A 155 3.38 -18.32 -12.46
CA SER A 155 3.91 -18.35 -13.82
C SER A 155 2.97 -18.99 -14.85
N ASP A 156 2.23 -20.01 -14.45
CA ASP A 156 1.24 -20.71 -15.29
C ASP A 156 -0.08 -19.95 -15.43
N GLN A 157 -0.38 -19.02 -14.52
CA GLN A 157 -1.58 -18.18 -14.54
C GLN A 157 -1.34 -16.82 -15.18
N MET A 158 -0.12 -16.58 -15.70
CA MET A 158 0.27 -15.29 -16.25
C MET A 158 -0.50 -14.98 -17.53
N LEU A 159 -1.04 -13.78 -17.58
CA LEU A 159 -1.78 -13.22 -18.70
C LEU A 159 -0.98 -12.11 -19.37
N TYR A 160 -1.06 -12.04 -20.67
CA TYR A 160 -0.32 -11.11 -21.50
C TYR A 160 -1.28 -10.26 -22.33
N LEU A 161 -1.00 -8.98 -22.44
CA LEU A 161 -1.69 -8.07 -23.33
C LEU A 161 -0.66 -7.33 -24.18
N LYS A 162 -0.87 -7.38 -25.51
CA LYS A 162 -0.09 -6.62 -26.47
C LYS A 162 -1.00 -5.67 -27.23
N ALA A 163 -0.66 -4.39 -27.22
CA ALA A 163 -1.40 -3.37 -27.96
C ALA A 163 -0.41 -2.34 -28.51
N SER A 164 -0.31 -2.24 -29.82
CA SER A 164 0.70 -1.40 -30.51
C SER A 164 2.12 -1.72 -30.02
N TRP A 165 2.73 -0.80 -29.26
CA TRP A 165 4.08 -0.99 -28.70
C TRP A 165 4.08 -1.29 -27.20
N VAL A 166 2.91 -1.36 -26.56
CA VAL A 166 2.78 -1.70 -25.13
C VAL A 166 2.67 -3.20 -24.93
N GLU A 167 3.46 -3.72 -24.01
CA GLU A 167 3.43 -5.11 -23.58
C GLU A 167 3.22 -5.16 -22.06
N THR A 168 2.09 -5.70 -21.66
CA THR A 168 1.66 -5.75 -20.27
C THR A 168 1.51 -7.20 -19.83
N LYS A 169 1.96 -7.50 -18.61
CA LYS A 169 1.77 -8.79 -17.96
C LYS A 169 0.87 -8.61 -16.75
N GLY A 170 0.05 -9.58 -16.45
CA GLY A 170 -0.79 -9.52 -15.26
C GLY A 170 -1.29 -10.90 -14.83
N VAL A 171 -1.88 -10.93 -13.64
CA VAL A 171 -2.47 -12.13 -13.04
C VAL A 171 -3.81 -11.78 -12.39
N ILE A 172 -4.68 -12.78 -12.27
CA ILE A 172 -5.90 -12.67 -11.46
C ILE A 172 -5.56 -13.11 -10.05
N THR A 173 -5.99 -12.33 -9.07
CA THR A 173 -5.88 -12.65 -7.66
C THR A 173 -7.25 -12.59 -6.99
N ASN A 174 -7.37 -13.02 -5.75
CA ASN A 174 -8.59 -12.89 -4.95
C ASN A 174 -8.98 -11.42 -4.67
N GLU A 175 -8.02 -10.47 -4.74
CA GLU A 175 -8.29 -9.03 -4.59
C GLU A 175 -8.70 -8.34 -5.90
N GLY A 176 -8.42 -8.96 -7.06
CA GLY A 176 -8.71 -8.39 -8.38
C GLY A 176 -7.70 -8.81 -9.44
N PHE A 177 -7.44 -7.91 -10.39
CA PHE A 177 -6.46 -8.11 -11.44
C PHE A 177 -5.20 -7.27 -11.16
N VAL A 178 -4.04 -7.90 -11.18
CA VAL A 178 -2.76 -7.25 -10.92
C VAL A 178 -1.97 -7.08 -12.22
N ILE A 179 -1.60 -5.85 -12.54
CA ILE A 179 -0.57 -5.58 -13.55
C ILE A 179 0.79 -5.67 -12.86
N LEU A 180 1.65 -6.55 -13.38
CA LEU A 180 2.93 -6.85 -12.77
C LEU A 180 4.01 -5.80 -13.08
N GLU A 181 4.91 -5.63 -12.14
CA GLU A 181 6.15 -4.86 -12.29
C GLU A 181 6.89 -5.22 -13.59
N GLY A 182 7.51 -4.23 -14.22
CA GLY A 182 8.18 -4.37 -15.51
C GLY A 182 7.26 -4.28 -16.73
N SER A 183 5.93 -4.27 -16.54
CA SER A 183 4.96 -4.07 -17.62
C SER A 183 5.09 -2.68 -18.25
N MET A 184 4.69 -2.59 -19.52
CA MET A 184 4.53 -1.34 -20.23
C MET A 184 3.04 -0.99 -20.27
N VAL A 185 2.69 0.26 -20.00
CA VAL A 185 1.33 0.79 -20.19
C VAL A 185 1.40 2.12 -20.94
N THR A 186 0.34 2.51 -21.62
CA THR A 186 0.34 3.75 -22.37
C THR A 186 0.54 4.98 -21.47
N ASN A 187 1.27 5.97 -21.95
CA ASN A 187 1.41 7.27 -21.27
C ASN A 187 0.46 8.35 -21.83
N ASN A 188 -0.35 7.98 -22.83
CA ASN A 188 -1.32 8.88 -23.46
C ASN A 188 -2.70 8.24 -23.54
N PRO A 189 -3.40 8.07 -22.40
CA PRO A 189 -4.75 7.52 -22.40
C PRO A 189 -5.73 8.48 -23.05
N ALA A 190 -6.61 7.97 -23.91
CA ALA A 190 -7.69 8.74 -24.51
C ALA A 190 -8.73 9.16 -23.45
N ASN A 191 -9.34 10.34 -23.61
CA ASN A 191 -10.41 10.79 -22.70
C ASN A 191 -11.59 9.80 -22.64
N SER A 192 -11.82 9.04 -23.70
CA SER A 192 -12.85 7.99 -23.78
C SER A 192 -12.60 6.76 -22.90
N VAL A 193 -11.41 6.62 -22.31
CA VAL A 193 -11.08 5.49 -21.44
C VAL A 193 -11.90 5.46 -20.14
N GLY A 194 -12.44 6.63 -19.77
CA GLY A 194 -13.28 6.83 -18.59
C GLY A 194 -12.55 7.49 -17.43
N LYS A 195 -13.28 8.31 -16.68
CA LYS A 195 -12.76 9.14 -15.58
C LYS A 195 -12.01 8.29 -14.53
N MET A 196 -12.59 7.16 -14.14
CA MET A 196 -11.99 6.26 -13.13
C MET A 196 -10.58 5.77 -13.52
N VAL A 197 -10.35 5.47 -14.79
CA VAL A 197 -9.03 5.02 -15.28
C VAL A 197 -8.05 6.18 -15.31
N LEU A 198 -8.50 7.39 -15.72
CA LEU A 198 -7.65 8.58 -15.71
C LEU A 198 -7.23 9.00 -14.29
N GLU A 199 -8.14 8.88 -13.32
CA GLU A 199 -7.82 9.12 -11.91
C GLU A 199 -6.83 8.09 -11.39
N ARG A 200 -6.98 6.82 -11.80
CA ARG A 200 -6.01 5.78 -11.43
C ARG A 200 -4.61 6.06 -11.97
N TYR A 201 -4.44 6.55 -13.19
CA TYR A 201 -3.13 6.98 -13.70
C TYR A 201 -2.49 8.05 -12.81
N LYS A 202 -3.27 9.05 -12.40
CA LYS A 202 -2.77 10.14 -11.53
C LYS A 202 -2.31 9.58 -10.18
N LEU A 203 -3.09 8.68 -9.59
CA LEU A 203 -2.74 8.04 -8.34
C LEU A 203 -1.45 7.22 -8.47
N GLU A 204 -1.32 6.40 -9.50
CA GLU A 204 -0.14 5.56 -9.68
C GLU A 204 1.15 6.37 -9.95
N LEU A 205 1.02 7.53 -10.60
CA LEU A 205 2.12 8.49 -10.74
C LEU A 205 2.48 9.12 -9.39
N GLU A 206 1.50 9.49 -8.56
CA GLU A 206 1.72 10.06 -7.23
C GLU A 206 2.35 9.04 -6.27
N LEU A 207 1.98 7.76 -6.38
CA LEU A 207 2.59 6.64 -5.65
C LEU A 207 4.01 6.29 -6.15
N GLY A 208 4.43 6.81 -7.31
CA GLY A 208 5.69 6.44 -7.93
C GLY A 208 5.71 5.04 -8.54
N ASN A 209 4.54 4.43 -8.75
CA ASN A 209 4.40 3.11 -9.36
C ASN A 209 4.54 3.14 -10.87
N LEU A 210 4.46 4.33 -11.49
CA LEU A 210 4.67 4.55 -12.92
C LEU A 210 5.85 5.48 -13.17
N GLN A 211 6.70 5.13 -14.13
CA GLN A 211 7.81 5.96 -14.59
C GLN A 211 7.76 6.07 -16.10
N ILE A 212 7.94 7.30 -16.64
CA ILE A 212 8.00 7.51 -18.08
C ILE A 212 9.31 6.97 -18.64
N GLU A 213 9.23 6.18 -19.70
CA GLU A 213 10.36 5.65 -20.45
C GLU A 213 10.09 5.80 -21.95
N THR A 214 11.16 5.65 -22.77
CA THR A 214 11.08 5.70 -24.22
C THR A 214 11.77 4.46 -24.80
N ASN A 215 11.12 3.79 -25.73
CA ASN A 215 11.72 2.64 -26.40
C ASN A 215 12.73 3.05 -27.50
N SER A 216 13.41 2.08 -28.09
CA SER A 216 14.40 2.31 -29.16
C SER A 216 13.85 2.97 -30.42
N LYS A 217 12.52 3.01 -30.59
CA LYS A 217 11.82 3.66 -31.70
C LYS A 217 11.33 5.06 -31.37
N GLY A 218 11.72 5.62 -30.21
CA GLY A 218 11.30 6.95 -29.76
C GLY A 218 9.86 7.04 -29.24
N GLN A 219 9.19 5.91 -28.99
CA GLN A 219 7.82 5.88 -28.46
C GLN A 219 7.86 5.88 -26.94
N SER A 220 7.17 6.84 -26.33
CA SER A 220 7.07 6.96 -24.87
C SER A 220 5.96 6.09 -24.28
N TYR A 221 6.19 5.57 -23.11
CA TYR A 221 5.24 4.76 -22.34
C TYR A 221 5.51 4.91 -20.85
N TYR A 222 4.61 4.41 -20.00
CA TYR A 222 4.89 4.23 -18.59
C TYR A 222 5.41 2.82 -18.32
N ARG A 223 6.55 2.72 -17.64
CA ARG A 223 7.05 1.50 -17.03
C ARG A 223 6.39 1.33 -15.65
N VAL A 224 5.77 0.17 -15.42
CA VAL A 224 5.25 -0.21 -14.11
C VAL A 224 6.42 -0.59 -13.21
N LYS A 225 6.62 0.16 -12.14
CA LYS A 225 7.74 0.00 -11.18
C LYS A 225 7.37 -0.84 -9.98
N LYS A 226 6.07 -1.04 -9.73
CA LYS A 226 5.51 -1.90 -8.69
C LYS A 226 4.19 -2.46 -9.19
N ASP A 227 3.82 -3.61 -8.68
CA ASP A 227 2.56 -4.27 -9.01
C ASP A 227 1.36 -3.34 -8.74
N ILE A 228 0.43 -3.26 -9.70
CA ILE A 228 -0.75 -2.38 -9.64
C ILE A 228 -2.00 -3.25 -9.57
N LEU A 229 -2.69 -3.19 -8.43
CA LEU A 229 -3.97 -3.85 -8.24
C LEU A 229 -5.12 -3.04 -8.86
N LEU A 230 -5.91 -3.67 -9.69
CA LEU A 230 -7.07 -3.10 -10.38
C LEU A 230 -8.29 -4.01 -10.17
N LYS A 231 -9.49 -3.41 -10.15
CA LYS A 231 -10.72 -4.11 -9.77
C LYS A 231 -11.11 -5.27 -10.70
N SER A 232 -10.64 -5.28 -11.96
CA SER A 232 -11.04 -6.28 -12.93
C SER A 232 -10.09 -6.36 -14.13
N PRO A 233 -10.08 -7.48 -14.88
CA PRO A 233 -9.35 -7.62 -16.14
C PRO A 233 -9.69 -6.52 -17.16
N SER A 234 -10.95 -6.09 -17.23
CA SER A 234 -11.38 -5.04 -18.15
C SER A 234 -10.84 -3.67 -17.77
N MET A 235 -10.79 -3.36 -16.47
CA MET A 235 -10.15 -2.13 -16.00
C MET A 235 -8.65 -2.16 -16.26
N ALA A 236 -8.00 -3.29 -16.05
CA ALA A 236 -6.58 -3.47 -16.31
C ALA A 236 -6.24 -3.34 -17.81
N ALA A 237 -7.07 -3.88 -18.70
CA ALA A 237 -6.88 -3.73 -20.13
C ALA A 237 -7.03 -2.27 -20.59
N ARG A 238 -8.02 -1.54 -20.08
CA ARG A 238 -8.18 -0.10 -20.33
C ARG A 238 -7.02 0.71 -19.79
N PHE A 239 -6.54 0.38 -18.61
CA PHE A 239 -5.36 1.02 -18.01
C PHE A 239 -4.11 0.73 -18.84
N ALA A 240 -3.91 -0.50 -19.31
CA ALA A 240 -2.75 -0.85 -20.13
C ALA A 240 -2.76 -0.16 -21.50
N THR A 241 -3.90 -0.13 -22.17
CA THR A 241 -4.02 0.34 -23.57
C THR A 241 -4.38 1.82 -23.71
N GLY A 242 -5.04 2.41 -22.71
CA GLY A 242 -5.54 3.80 -22.74
C GLY A 242 -6.82 3.99 -23.52
N TYR A 243 -7.52 2.92 -23.93
CA TYR A 243 -8.83 3.04 -24.58
C TYR A 243 -9.84 2.05 -24.02
N SER A 244 -11.12 2.29 -24.36
CA SER A 244 -12.21 1.40 -23.97
C SER A 244 -12.08 0.08 -24.75
N VAL A 245 -11.74 -1.01 -24.06
CA VAL A 245 -11.59 -2.35 -24.61
C VAL A 245 -12.26 -3.39 -23.70
N ASN A 246 -12.64 -4.52 -24.30
CA ASN A 246 -13.04 -5.69 -23.52
C ASN A 246 -11.80 -6.43 -23.01
N GLY A 247 -11.64 -6.48 -21.69
CA GLY A 247 -10.49 -7.13 -21.08
C GLY A 247 -10.45 -8.63 -21.29
N LEU A 248 -11.61 -9.29 -21.35
CA LEU A 248 -11.68 -10.74 -21.55
C LEU A 248 -11.13 -11.17 -22.91
N ASP A 249 -11.23 -10.32 -23.94
CA ASP A 249 -10.71 -10.59 -25.28
C ASP A 249 -9.26 -10.16 -25.47
N LYS A 250 -8.75 -9.27 -24.60
CA LYS A 250 -7.41 -8.71 -24.73
C LYS A 250 -6.35 -9.47 -23.96
N TRP A 251 -6.68 -9.97 -22.78
CA TRP A 251 -5.77 -10.76 -21.99
C TRP A 251 -5.70 -12.19 -22.53
N LYS A 252 -4.48 -12.69 -22.77
CA LYS A 252 -4.19 -14.00 -23.30
C LYS A 252 -3.22 -14.74 -22.40
N ASN A 253 -3.43 -16.03 -22.24
CA ASN A 253 -2.45 -16.91 -21.60
C ASN A 253 -1.23 -17.17 -22.50
N LYS A 254 -0.26 -17.94 -22.01
CA LYS A 254 0.96 -18.33 -22.77
C LYS A 254 0.67 -19.07 -24.08
N ASN A 255 -0.49 -19.74 -24.21
CA ASN A 255 -0.92 -20.46 -25.39
C ASN A 255 -1.65 -19.55 -26.40
N GLY A 256 -1.89 -18.29 -26.09
CA GLY A 256 -2.61 -17.34 -26.94
C GLY A 256 -4.12 -17.38 -26.80
N GLU A 257 -4.66 -18.18 -25.87
CA GLU A 257 -6.08 -18.27 -25.58
C GLU A 257 -6.53 -17.07 -24.76
N THR A 258 -7.69 -16.51 -25.12
CA THR A 258 -8.23 -15.34 -24.40
C THR A 258 -8.87 -15.73 -23.06
N LEU A 259 -8.86 -14.81 -22.11
CA LEU A 259 -9.45 -15.02 -20.79
C LEU A 259 -10.95 -15.35 -20.88
N GLY A 260 -11.66 -14.85 -21.89
CA GLY A 260 -13.05 -15.19 -22.15
C GLY A 260 -13.30 -16.64 -22.56
N MET A 261 -12.33 -17.30 -23.20
CA MET A 261 -12.42 -18.70 -23.61
C MET A 261 -12.09 -19.68 -22.47
N THR A 262 -11.25 -19.27 -21.51
CA THR A 262 -10.86 -20.13 -20.39
C THR A 262 -11.89 -20.20 -19.27
N ASN A 263 -12.88 -19.29 -19.27
CA ASN A 263 -13.96 -19.23 -18.27
C ASN A 263 -15.32 -19.80 -18.78
N SER A 264 -15.35 -20.36 -19.97
CA SER A 264 -16.50 -21.07 -20.54
C SER A 264 -16.26 -22.58 -20.52
#